data_9f5273fae4f1412dde4b4b48b1812219
#
_entry.id   9f5273fae4f1412dde4b4b48b1812219
#
_cell.length_a   1.000
_cell.length_b   1.000
_cell.length_c   1.000
_cell.angle_alpha   90.00
_cell.angle_beta   90.00
_cell.angle_gamma   90.00
#
_symmetry.space_group_name_H-M   'P 1'
#
loop_
_entity.id
_entity.type
_entity.pdbx_description
1 polymer ?
#
loop_
_entity_poly.entity_id
_entity_poly.type
_entity_poly.pdbx_seq_one_letter_code
_entity_poly.pdbx_strand_id
1 'polypeptide(L)'
;MGKTKDVIVFGFALFAMFFGAGNLIFPPYLGIITGPEWLIAFLGFTFADAGLALLAVMATAKFDGNVVEMFKRCGMKLGILIGCADILCIGPFLAIPRTGATTYEMGIMPLFGTSIPVLLFCILFFAISYVLTIRPSKVVDIVGQFLTPALLIALAFIIIKGIISPLGDIVDKPMIPNVFAEGIGQGYQTMDAFAAIALASVLIVSLNDKGYSTISDKLKMIGKAGVLACGGLALVYGGLCFLGATVSTMYGTDAVQSQVIVNITEGLLGNVGKAILAVVVSLACLTTSIGLTSATGQYFSRLTKGKLSYEKIVLAVSVFSAVVASFGVGTIIKIASPILSIVYPPSIVLIILAFFNEKIKNDNVYKGAVYMSLLVSILTVISSYGVAVPVVNSLPLNSLGFNWVVPVIIAGIIGNFIPSKSQSNTLGTCLLYTSPSPRDLSTSR
;
A
#
# COMPACT_ATOMS: atom_id res chain seq x y z
N MET A 1 -30.01 -5.47 -13.10
CA MET A 1 -29.70 -4.33 -12.22
C MET A 1 -28.74 -4.67 -11.06
N GLY A 2 -28.69 -5.91 -10.51
CA GLY A 2 -27.80 -6.26 -9.41
C GLY A 2 -26.30 -6.12 -9.71
N LYS A 3 -25.82 -6.65 -10.84
CA LYS A 3 -24.38 -6.69 -11.17
C LYS A 3 -23.70 -5.32 -11.30
N THR A 4 -24.36 -4.31 -11.85
CA THR A 4 -23.81 -2.94 -12.00
C THR A 4 -23.70 -2.25 -10.64
N LYS A 5 -24.71 -2.43 -9.75
CA LYS A 5 -24.68 -1.91 -8.39
C LYS A 5 -23.51 -2.52 -7.60
N ASP A 6 -23.27 -3.82 -7.75
CA ASP A 6 -22.15 -4.49 -7.09
C ASP A 6 -20.79 -3.97 -7.58
N VAL A 7 -20.62 -3.72 -8.90
CA VAL A 7 -19.39 -3.10 -9.44
C VAL A 7 -19.10 -1.76 -8.78
N ILE A 8 -20.11 -0.93 -8.59
CA ILE A 8 -19.95 0.37 -7.95
C ILE A 8 -19.58 0.20 -6.48
N VAL A 9 -20.29 -0.66 -5.74
CA VAL A 9 -20.03 -0.91 -4.31
C VAL A 9 -18.62 -1.45 -4.10
N PHE A 10 -18.22 -2.49 -4.86
CA PHE A 10 -16.88 -3.05 -4.77
C PHE A 10 -15.81 -2.11 -5.31
N GLY A 11 -16.12 -1.24 -6.30
CA GLY A 11 -15.23 -0.21 -6.79
C GLY A 11 -14.90 0.82 -5.72
N PHE A 12 -15.90 1.31 -4.99
CA PHE A 12 -15.67 2.21 -3.85
C PHE A 12 -14.96 1.52 -2.69
N ALA A 13 -15.25 0.24 -2.45
CA ALA A 13 -14.56 -0.55 -1.43
C ALA A 13 -13.07 -0.71 -1.78
N LEU A 14 -12.73 -1.03 -3.02
CA LEU A 14 -11.35 -1.10 -3.51
C LEU A 14 -10.67 0.27 -3.46
N PHE A 15 -11.36 1.33 -3.88
CA PHE A 15 -10.86 2.70 -3.77
C PHE A 15 -10.48 3.02 -2.32
N ALA A 16 -11.40 2.78 -1.37
CA ALA A 16 -11.16 3.03 0.05
C ALA A 16 -10.03 2.16 0.62
N MET A 17 -9.87 0.94 0.10
CA MET A 17 -8.81 0.02 0.50
C MET A 17 -7.42 0.47 0.02
N PHE A 18 -7.34 1.06 -1.19
CA PHE A 18 -6.09 1.54 -1.78
C PHE A 18 -5.77 2.99 -1.42
N PHE A 19 -6.73 3.75 -0.90
CA PHE A 19 -6.51 5.16 -0.57
C PHE A 19 -6.10 5.33 0.87
N GLY A 20 -4.82 5.59 1.10
CA GLY A 20 -4.24 5.80 2.42
C GLY A 20 -3.53 7.16 2.57
N ALA A 21 -2.83 7.34 3.69
CA ALA A 21 -2.08 8.56 3.99
C ALA A 21 -1.00 8.88 2.95
N GLY A 22 -0.32 7.85 2.41
CA GLY A 22 0.72 8.01 1.41
C GLY A 22 0.23 8.66 0.12
N ASN A 23 -1.00 8.33 -0.27
CA ASN A 23 -1.63 8.81 -1.50
C ASN A 23 -1.94 10.31 -1.50
N LEU A 24 -1.89 10.95 -0.34
CA LEU A 24 -1.97 12.41 -0.19
C LEU A 24 -0.59 13.08 -0.14
N ILE A 25 0.44 12.36 0.27
CA ILE A 25 1.78 12.89 0.52
C ILE A 25 2.62 12.88 -0.77
N PHE A 26 2.64 11.73 -1.46
CA PHE A 26 3.61 11.50 -2.54
C PHE A 26 3.25 12.17 -3.86
N PRO A 27 2.00 12.18 -4.35
CA PRO A 27 1.69 12.80 -5.65
C PRO A 27 1.98 14.31 -5.70
N PRO A 28 1.64 15.15 -4.70
CA PRO A 28 1.99 16.56 -4.74
C PRO A 28 3.51 16.80 -4.74
N TYR A 29 4.24 16.05 -3.90
CA TYR A 29 5.70 16.16 -3.88
C TYR A 29 6.32 15.72 -5.22
N LEU A 30 5.82 14.62 -5.80
CA LEU A 30 6.25 14.13 -7.10
C LEU A 30 6.07 15.22 -8.18
N GLY A 31 4.93 15.92 -8.16
CA GLY A 31 4.67 17.05 -9.05
C GLY A 31 5.71 18.16 -8.93
N ILE A 32 6.12 18.52 -7.71
CA ILE A 32 7.16 19.54 -7.47
C ILE A 32 8.47 19.14 -8.15
N ILE A 33 9.00 17.96 -7.85
CA ILE A 33 10.34 17.56 -8.28
C ILE A 33 10.42 17.21 -9.77
N THR A 34 9.27 16.93 -10.39
CA THR A 34 9.20 16.57 -11.83
C THR A 34 8.72 17.71 -12.72
N GLY A 35 8.13 18.75 -12.15
CA GLY A 35 7.76 19.96 -12.86
C GLY A 35 6.99 19.69 -14.16
N PRO A 36 7.54 20.06 -15.35
CA PRO A 36 6.84 19.92 -16.63
C PRO A 36 6.58 18.46 -17.04
N GLU A 37 7.37 17.53 -16.50
CA GLU A 37 7.23 16.09 -16.79
C GLU A 37 6.35 15.34 -15.76
N TRP A 38 5.54 16.07 -14.96
CA TRP A 38 4.68 15.51 -13.93
C TRP A 38 3.77 14.37 -14.44
N LEU A 39 3.34 14.44 -15.70
CA LEU A 39 2.50 13.39 -16.30
C LEU A 39 3.24 12.06 -16.43
N ILE A 40 4.53 12.08 -16.79
CA ILE A 40 5.35 10.87 -16.90
C ILE A 40 5.56 10.26 -15.52
N ALA A 41 5.84 11.09 -14.52
CA ALA A 41 5.98 10.67 -13.13
C ALA A 41 4.67 10.08 -12.58
N PHE A 42 3.54 10.75 -12.84
CA PHE A 42 2.21 10.30 -12.45
C PHE A 42 1.88 8.92 -13.05
N LEU A 43 2.24 8.66 -14.31
CA LEU A 43 2.02 7.34 -14.91
C LEU A 43 2.83 6.26 -14.19
N GLY A 44 4.11 6.54 -13.87
CA GLY A 44 4.94 5.64 -13.08
C GLY A 44 4.35 5.39 -11.69
N PHE A 45 3.91 6.44 -11.00
CA PHE A 45 3.27 6.37 -9.69
C PHE A 45 2.00 5.53 -9.73
N THR A 46 1.08 5.83 -10.62
CA THR A 46 -0.22 5.14 -10.72
C THR A 46 -0.06 3.66 -11.07
N PHE A 47 0.92 3.33 -11.91
CA PHE A 47 1.26 1.94 -12.21
C PHE A 47 1.78 1.20 -10.97
N ALA A 48 2.70 1.79 -10.23
CA ALA A 48 3.32 1.17 -9.07
C ALA A 48 2.42 1.15 -7.82
N ASP A 49 1.45 2.02 -7.74
CA ASP A 49 0.46 2.12 -6.66
C ASP A 49 -0.82 1.35 -7.02
N ALA A 50 -1.78 2.00 -7.66
CA ALA A 50 -3.10 1.45 -7.97
C ALA A 50 -3.04 0.22 -8.88
N GLY A 51 -2.12 0.23 -9.88
CA GLY A 51 -1.94 -0.88 -10.80
C GLY A 51 -1.48 -2.16 -10.11
N LEU A 52 -0.42 -2.06 -9.30
CA LEU A 52 0.09 -3.22 -8.55
C LEU A 52 -0.86 -3.66 -7.45
N ALA A 53 -1.55 -2.74 -6.77
CA ALA A 53 -2.56 -3.08 -5.76
C ALA A 53 -3.71 -3.88 -6.37
N LEU A 54 -4.23 -3.49 -7.54
CA LEU A 54 -5.26 -4.26 -8.24
C LEU A 54 -4.75 -5.65 -8.66
N LEU A 55 -3.54 -5.73 -9.21
CA LEU A 55 -2.92 -7.02 -9.55
C LEU A 55 -2.74 -7.90 -8.32
N ALA A 56 -2.36 -7.34 -7.19
CA ALA A 56 -2.19 -8.06 -5.92
C ALA A 56 -3.51 -8.66 -5.40
N VAL A 57 -4.62 -7.90 -5.44
CA VAL A 57 -5.96 -8.43 -5.09
C VAL A 57 -6.36 -9.54 -6.04
N MET A 58 -6.18 -9.35 -7.34
CA MET A 58 -6.53 -10.37 -8.34
C MET A 58 -5.68 -11.64 -8.19
N ALA A 59 -4.38 -11.51 -7.93
CA ALA A 59 -3.47 -12.62 -7.66
C ALA A 59 -3.92 -13.40 -6.41
N THR A 60 -4.21 -12.70 -5.33
CA THR A 60 -4.68 -13.32 -4.08
C THR A 60 -6.04 -13.99 -4.25
N ALA A 61 -6.93 -13.41 -5.07
CA ALA A 61 -8.23 -14.01 -5.39
C ALA A 61 -8.12 -15.35 -6.13
N LYS A 62 -7.06 -15.58 -6.92
CA LYS A 62 -6.80 -16.89 -7.54
C LYS A 62 -6.51 -18.00 -6.53
N PHE A 63 -6.08 -17.64 -5.34
CA PHE A 63 -5.85 -18.54 -4.21
C PHE A 63 -6.93 -18.43 -3.13
N ASP A 64 -8.11 -17.94 -3.50
CA ASP A 64 -9.26 -17.77 -2.61
C ASP A 64 -8.94 -16.99 -1.32
N GLY A 65 -8.05 -16.01 -1.41
CA GLY A 65 -7.62 -15.19 -0.29
C GLY A 65 -6.47 -15.76 0.55
N ASN A 66 -5.94 -16.92 0.18
CA ASN A 66 -4.86 -17.55 0.94
C ASN A 66 -3.48 -17.09 0.47
N VAL A 67 -2.95 -16.05 1.10
CA VAL A 67 -1.64 -15.47 0.80
C VAL A 67 -0.50 -16.47 1.02
N VAL A 68 -0.59 -17.30 2.08
CA VAL A 68 0.43 -18.32 2.38
C VAL A 68 0.52 -19.33 1.24
N GLU A 69 -0.63 -19.75 0.70
CA GLU A 69 -0.68 -20.66 -0.45
C GLU A 69 -0.07 -20.02 -1.70
N MET A 70 -0.34 -18.75 -1.93
CA MET A 70 0.23 -17.99 -3.05
C MET A 70 1.77 -17.94 -2.96
N PHE A 71 2.32 -17.72 -1.78
CA PHE A 71 3.77 -17.51 -1.59
C PHE A 71 4.57 -18.82 -1.41
N LYS A 72 3.94 -19.93 -0.97
CA LYS A 72 4.66 -21.16 -0.65
C LYS A 72 5.40 -21.81 -1.84
N ARG A 73 5.02 -21.48 -3.09
CA ARG A 73 5.65 -22.05 -4.28
C ARG A 73 7.11 -21.62 -4.47
N CYS A 74 7.53 -20.49 -3.93
CA CYS A 74 8.95 -20.15 -3.88
C CYS A 74 9.74 -20.89 -2.78
N GLY A 75 9.06 -21.78 -2.06
CA GLY A 75 9.56 -22.52 -0.90
C GLY A 75 8.95 -22.01 0.40
N MET A 76 8.55 -22.93 1.29
CA MET A 76 7.83 -22.57 2.52
C MET A 76 8.55 -21.51 3.36
N LYS A 77 9.86 -21.67 3.59
CA LYS A 77 10.63 -20.72 4.43
C LYS A 77 10.72 -19.33 3.79
N LEU A 78 11.03 -19.26 2.49
CA LEU A 78 11.16 -17.99 1.77
C LEU A 78 9.80 -17.30 1.61
N GLY A 79 8.74 -18.06 1.29
CA GLY A 79 7.39 -17.51 1.19
C GLY A 79 6.89 -16.93 2.51
N ILE A 80 7.14 -17.61 3.65
CA ILE A 80 6.83 -17.05 4.97
C ILE A 80 7.67 -15.79 5.24
N LEU A 81 8.96 -15.80 4.89
CA LEU A 81 9.84 -14.65 5.10
C LEU A 81 9.32 -13.40 4.35
N ILE A 82 8.99 -13.56 3.04
CA ILE A 82 8.46 -12.46 2.23
C ILE A 82 7.10 -12.00 2.78
N GLY A 83 6.18 -12.93 3.06
CA GLY A 83 4.89 -12.58 3.63
C GLY A 83 4.99 -11.88 4.99
N CYS A 84 5.94 -12.28 5.85
CA CYS A 84 6.23 -11.56 7.09
C CYS A 84 6.81 -10.17 6.80
N ALA A 85 7.71 -10.03 5.83
CA ALA A 85 8.29 -8.75 5.46
C ALA A 85 7.21 -7.79 4.94
N ASP A 86 6.33 -8.26 4.04
CA ASP A 86 5.20 -7.48 3.52
C ASP A 86 4.31 -6.98 4.67
N ILE A 87 3.91 -7.90 5.58
CA ILE A 87 3.03 -7.55 6.71
C ILE A 87 3.73 -6.64 7.74
N LEU A 88 5.03 -6.79 7.95
CA LEU A 88 5.78 -5.89 8.84
C LEU A 88 5.94 -4.49 8.23
N CYS A 89 6.08 -4.39 6.90
CA CYS A 89 6.12 -3.11 6.20
C CYS A 89 4.79 -2.34 6.34
N ILE A 90 3.65 -2.97 6.05
CA ILE A 90 2.34 -2.32 6.24
C ILE A 90 1.95 -2.21 7.71
N GLY A 91 2.54 -3.02 8.55
CA GLY A 91 2.31 -3.11 9.98
C GLY A 91 3.16 -2.11 10.77
N PRO A 92 3.79 -2.62 11.85
CA PRO A 92 4.42 -1.77 12.86
C PRO A 92 5.63 -0.98 12.37
N PHE A 93 6.30 -1.41 11.27
CA PHE A 93 7.56 -0.76 10.91
C PHE A 93 7.37 0.53 10.12
N LEU A 94 6.42 0.57 9.16
CA LEU A 94 6.34 1.69 8.22
C LEU A 94 4.93 2.30 8.11
N ALA A 95 3.91 1.55 7.62
CA ALA A 95 2.64 2.17 7.26
C ALA A 95 1.80 2.57 8.49
N ILE A 96 1.67 1.72 9.51
CA ILE A 96 0.88 2.06 10.71
C ILE A 96 1.49 3.28 11.43
N PRO A 97 2.80 3.33 11.77
CA PRO A 97 3.40 4.51 12.37
C PRO A 97 3.19 5.78 11.55
N ARG A 98 3.32 5.67 10.22
CA ARG A 98 3.12 6.79 9.31
C ARG A 98 1.72 7.40 9.45
N THR A 99 0.67 6.62 9.74
CA THR A 99 -0.68 7.17 9.93
C THR A 99 -0.73 8.16 11.10
N GLY A 100 -0.13 7.83 12.23
CA GLY A 100 -0.05 8.72 13.41
C GLY A 100 0.80 9.96 13.13
N ALA A 101 1.98 9.78 12.52
CA ALA A 101 2.86 10.89 12.16
C ALA A 101 2.20 11.85 11.14
N THR A 102 1.54 11.31 10.12
CA THR A 102 0.81 12.10 9.11
C THR A 102 -0.36 12.86 9.74
N THR A 103 -1.12 12.24 10.64
CA THR A 103 -2.19 12.91 11.37
C THR A 103 -1.64 14.09 12.18
N TYR A 104 -0.50 13.92 12.82
CA TYR A 104 0.14 15.01 13.55
C TYR A 104 0.59 16.14 12.61
N GLU A 105 1.36 15.82 11.57
CA GLU A 105 1.97 16.81 10.69
C GLU A 105 0.98 17.53 9.78
N MET A 106 -0.07 16.83 9.30
CA MET A 106 -1.07 17.40 8.38
C MET A 106 -2.37 17.83 9.07
N GLY A 107 -2.67 17.26 10.25
CA GLY A 107 -3.89 17.53 10.98
C GLY A 107 -3.70 18.47 12.19
N ILE A 108 -2.76 18.16 13.06
CA ILE A 108 -2.63 18.85 14.35
C ILE A 108 -1.69 20.06 14.24
N MET A 109 -0.50 19.86 13.70
CA MET A 109 0.52 20.90 13.63
C MET A 109 0.07 22.15 12.83
N PRO A 110 -0.66 22.03 11.71
CA PRO A 110 -1.13 23.19 10.96
C PRO A 110 -2.18 24.03 11.71
N LEU A 111 -2.92 23.44 12.67
CA LEU A 111 -3.98 24.11 13.43
C LEU A 111 -3.51 24.62 14.79
N PHE A 112 -2.65 23.86 15.49
CA PHE A 112 -2.25 24.13 16.88
C PHE A 112 -0.76 24.42 17.03
N GLY A 113 0.00 24.44 15.93
CA GLY A 113 1.45 24.59 15.98
C GLY A 113 2.13 23.43 16.72
N THR A 114 3.22 23.72 17.39
CA THR A 114 4.00 22.75 18.18
C THR A 114 3.58 22.68 19.66
N SER A 115 2.42 23.24 20.00
CA SER A 115 1.92 23.27 21.39
C SER A 115 1.63 21.88 21.96
N ILE A 116 1.31 20.92 21.10
CA ILE A 116 1.06 19.54 21.50
C ILE A 116 2.33 18.72 21.21
N PRO A 117 2.95 18.09 22.26
CA PRO A 117 4.10 17.22 22.04
C PRO A 117 3.77 16.03 21.15
N VAL A 118 4.61 15.78 20.11
CA VAL A 118 4.40 14.71 19.11
C VAL A 118 4.17 13.35 19.75
N LEU A 119 5.02 12.98 20.74
CA LEU A 119 4.92 11.68 21.40
C LEU A 119 3.59 11.52 22.16
N LEU A 120 3.14 12.57 22.84
CA LEU A 120 1.85 12.54 23.57
C LEU A 120 0.69 12.34 22.62
N PHE A 121 0.69 13.06 21.49
CA PHE A 121 -0.31 12.89 20.45
C PHE A 121 -0.29 11.46 19.88
N CYS A 122 0.90 10.93 19.53
CA CYS A 122 1.03 9.58 18.99
C CYS A 122 0.53 8.51 19.96
N ILE A 123 0.82 8.65 21.26
CA ILE A 123 0.30 7.74 22.30
C ILE A 123 -1.24 7.78 22.31
N LEU A 124 -1.85 8.98 22.28
CA LEU A 124 -3.29 9.12 22.28
C LEU A 124 -3.92 8.56 21.01
N PHE A 125 -3.35 8.86 19.82
CA PHE A 125 -3.82 8.36 18.55
C PHE A 125 -3.81 6.82 18.50
N PHE A 126 -2.71 6.19 18.90
CA PHE A 126 -2.59 4.74 18.90
C PHE A 126 -3.38 4.06 20.03
N ALA A 127 -3.62 4.73 21.15
CA ALA A 127 -4.55 4.25 22.18
C ALA A 127 -5.99 4.19 21.64
N ILE A 128 -6.44 5.22 20.91
CA ILE A 128 -7.74 5.23 20.25
C ILE A 128 -7.80 4.15 19.19
N SER A 129 -6.78 4.05 18.32
CA SER A 129 -6.68 3.02 17.28
C SER A 129 -6.74 1.61 17.88
N TYR A 130 -6.02 1.35 18.97
CA TYR A 130 -6.02 0.08 19.70
C TYR A 130 -7.43 -0.31 20.21
N VAL A 131 -8.10 0.60 20.90
CA VAL A 131 -9.45 0.36 21.45
C VAL A 131 -10.44 0.05 20.33
N LEU A 132 -10.40 0.80 19.22
CA LEU A 132 -11.28 0.60 18.08
C LEU A 132 -10.94 -0.68 17.29
N THR A 133 -9.69 -1.11 17.29
CA THR A 133 -9.26 -2.35 16.64
C THR A 133 -9.71 -3.59 17.41
N ILE A 134 -9.63 -3.57 18.75
CA ILE A 134 -10.03 -4.72 19.58
C ILE A 134 -11.55 -4.84 19.71
N ARG A 135 -12.25 -3.71 19.73
CA ARG A 135 -13.71 -3.67 19.80
C ARG A 135 -14.27 -3.05 18.51
N PRO A 136 -14.37 -3.81 17.43
CA PRO A 136 -14.92 -3.30 16.20
C PRO A 136 -16.32 -2.76 16.47
N SER A 137 -16.47 -1.46 16.35
CA SER A 137 -17.72 -0.77 16.58
C SER A 137 -18.34 -0.39 15.23
N LYS A 138 -19.67 -0.30 15.18
CA LYS A 138 -20.38 0.27 14.02
C LYS A 138 -19.88 1.67 13.64
N VAL A 139 -19.23 2.36 14.57
CA VAL A 139 -18.63 3.69 14.34
C VAL A 139 -17.53 3.62 13.29
N VAL A 140 -16.68 2.58 13.28
CA VAL A 140 -15.63 2.41 12.26
C VAL A 140 -16.22 2.22 10.87
N ASP A 141 -17.28 1.41 10.77
CA ASP A 141 -17.99 1.17 9.50
C ASP A 141 -18.67 2.47 9.00
N ILE A 142 -19.34 3.18 9.89
CA ILE A 142 -20.01 4.45 9.58
C ILE A 142 -18.98 5.49 9.15
N VAL A 143 -17.90 5.67 9.90
CA VAL A 143 -16.83 6.61 9.56
C VAL A 143 -16.23 6.27 8.20
N GLY A 144 -15.94 4.99 7.93
CA GLY A 144 -15.43 4.56 6.61
C GLY A 144 -16.40 4.84 5.46
N GLN A 145 -17.70 4.61 5.65
CA GLN A 145 -18.73 4.84 4.62
C GLN A 145 -18.93 6.31 4.27
N PHE A 146 -18.90 7.21 5.25
CA PHE A 146 -19.10 8.65 5.03
C PHE A 146 -17.79 9.39 4.74
N LEU A 147 -16.70 8.93 5.31
CA LEU A 147 -15.41 9.60 5.21
C LEU A 147 -14.85 9.57 3.79
N THR A 148 -14.91 8.41 3.12
CA THR A 148 -14.37 8.28 1.76
C THR A 148 -15.03 9.21 0.76
N PRO A 149 -16.39 9.32 0.69
CA PRO A 149 -17.04 10.34 -0.12
C PRO A 149 -16.69 11.77 0.29
N ALA A 150 -16.63 12.07 1.58
CA ALA A 150 -16.29 13.42 2.06
C ALA A 150 -14.85 13.81 1.69
N LEU A 151 -13.90 12.89 1.81
CA LEU A 151 -12.51 13.06 1.39
C LEU A 151 -12.45 13.33 -0.11
N LEU A 152 -13.13 12.52 -0.92
CA LEU A 152 -13.13 12.69 -2.39
C LEU A 152 -13.71 14.04 -2.80
N ILE A 153 -14.80 14.48 -2.16
CA ILE A 153 -15.41 15.79 -2.43
C ILE A 153 -14.44 16.91 -2.05
N ALA A 154 -13.79 16.81 -0.89
CA ALA A 154 -12.82 17.81 -0.45
C ALA A 154 -11.63 17.88 -1.39
N LEU A 155 -11.06 16.73 -1.79
CA LEU A 155 -9.95 16.68 -2.74
C LEU A 155 -10.34 17.15 -4.13
N ALA A 156 -11.50 16.76 -4.64
CA ALA A 156 -12.01 17.26 -5.92
C ALA A 156 -12.15 18.79 -5.90
N PHE A 157 -12.64 19.35 -4.80
CA PHE A 157 -12.76 20.80 -4.66
C PHE A 157 -11.40 21.50 -4.66
N ILE A 158 -10.40 20.97 -3.92
CA ILE A 158 -9.03 21.48 -3.90
C ILE A 158 -8.41 21.40 -5.30
N ILE A 159 -8.54 20.25 -5.96
CA ILE A 159 -7.97 20.02 -7.30
C ILE A 159 -8.60 20.96 -8.33
N ILE A 160 -9.93 21.04 -8.37
CA ILE A 160 -10.65 21.93 -9.32
C ILE A 160 -10.26 23.39 -9.08
N LYS A 161 -10.22 23.82 -7.81
CA LYS A 161 -9.84 25.19 -7.46
C LYS A 161 -8.41 25.50 -7.89
N GLY A 162 -7.47 24.56 -7.68
CA GLY A 162 -6.08 24.76 -8.06
C GLY A 162 -5.84 24.70 -9.58
N ILE A 163 -6.67 23.95 -10.33
CA ILE A 163 -6.64 23.99 -11.80
C ILE A 163 -7.12 25.34 -12.33
N ILE A 164 -8.22 25.88 -11.75
CA ILE A 164 -8.79 27.15 -12.18
C ILE A 164 -7.93 28.35 -11.77
N SER A 165 -7.30 28.28 -10.61
CA SER A 165 -6.48 29.35 -10.03
C SER A 165 -5.18 28.76 -9.45
N PRO A 166 -4.20 28.40 -10.29
CA PRO A 166 -2.95 27.85 -9.83
C PRO A 166 -2.21 28.85 -8.94
N LEU A 167 -1.48 28.35 -7.93
CA LEU A 167 -0.76 29.19 -6.96
C LEU A 167 0.55 29.77 -7.49
N GLY A 168 1.12 29.15 -8.52
CA GLY A 168 2.39 29.55 -9.10
C GLY A 168 2.62 28.94 -10.46
N ASP A 169 3.87 28.98 -10.91
CA ASP A 169 4.29 28.50 -12.22
C ASP A 169 5.04 27.17 -12.12
N ILE A 170 5.05 26.45 -13.23
CA ILE A 170 5.80 25.20 -13.37
C ILE A 170 7.23 25.55 -13.80
N VAL A 171 8.25 24.95 -13.18
CA VAL A 171 9.65 25.07 -13.60
C VAL A 171 9.85 24.56 -15.03
N ASP A 172 10.87 25.09 -15.73
CA ASP A 172 11.15 24.73 -17.13
C ASP A 172 11.71 23.31 -17.31
N LYS A 173 12.32 22.73 -16.27
CA LYS A 173 12.97 21.41 -16.32
C LYS A 173 12.71 20.63 -15.04
N PRO A 174 12.63 19.29 -15.11
CA PRO A 174 12.57 18.47 -13.92
C PRO A 174 13.83 18.64 -13.05
N MET A 175 13.66 18.56 -11.74
CA MET A 175 14.75 18.66 -10.76
C MET A 175 15.54 17.35 -10.61
N ILE A 176 15.05 16.28 -11.23
CA ILE A 176 15.59 14.92 -11.15
C ILE A 176 15.74 14.29 -12.54
N PRO A 177 16.73 13.40 -12.76
CA PRO A 177 17.02 12.87 -14.10
C PRO A 177 16.06 11.78 -14.58
N ASN A 178 15.54 10.93 -13.68
CA ASN A 178 14.77 9.73 -14.03
C ASN A 178 13.32 9.83 -13.52
N VAL A 179 12.52 10.67 -14.15
CA VAL A 179 11.16 11.04 -13.74
C VAL A 179 10.23 9.85 -13.59
N PHE A 180 10.22 8.90 -14.56
CA PHE A 180 9.38 7.71 -14.49
C PHE A 180 9.78 6.77 -13.34
N ALA A 181 11.08 6.53 -13.18
CA ALA A 181 11.60 5.68 -12.10
C ALA A 181 11.30 6.26 -10.72
N GLU A 182 11.38 7.60 -10.57
CA GLU A 182 10.98 8.27 -9.34
C GLU A 182 9.48 8.08 -9.08
N GLY A 183 8.63 8.19 -10.11
CA GLY A 183 7.21 7.87 -10.00
C GLY A 183 6.97 6.46 -9.45
N ILE A 184 7.68 5.46 -9.97
CA ILE A 184 7.64 4.08 -9.45
C ILE A 184 8.09 4.02 -7.99
N GLY A 185 9.20 4.66 -7.65
CA GLY A 185 9.74 4.70 -6.28
C GLY A 185 8.76 5.31 -5.28
N GLN A 186 8.15 6.44 -5.63
CA GLN A 186 7.13 7.10 -4.81
C GLN A 186 5.85 6.25 -4.72
N GLY A 187 5.47 5.52 -5.78
CA GLY A 187 4.38 4.56 -5.75
C GLY A 187 4.65 3.39 -4.80
N TYR A 188 5.86 2.87 -4.72
CA TYR A 188 6.22 1.84 -3.71
C TYR A 188 6.09 2.36 -2.28
N GLN A 189 6.33 3.65 -2.05
CA GLN A 189 6.20 4.27 -0.73
C GLN A 189 4.76 4.25 -0.19
N THR A 190 3.74 4.15 -1.05
CA THR A 190 2.34 4.03 -0.59
C THR A 190 2.10 2.72 0.15
N MET A 191 2.77 1.63 -0.25
CA MET A 191 2.62 0.26 0.25
C MET A 191 1.26 -0.37 -0.06
N ASP A 192 0.52 0.15 -1.03
CA ASP A 192 -0.85 -0.27 -1.33
C ASP A 192 -0.92 -1.69 -1.89
N ALA A 193 0.09 -2.15 -2.64
CA ALA A 193 0.15 -3.53 -3.09
C ALA A 193 0.25 -4.53 -1.92
N PHE A 194 1.01 -4.20 -0.87
CA PHE A 194 1.10 -5.05 0.34
C PHE A 194 -0.19 -4.99 1.15
N ALA A 195 -0.80 -3.80 1.29
CA ALA A 195 -2.11 -3.66 1.92
C ALA A 195 -3.18 -4.44 1.16
N ALA A 196 -3.13 -4.41 -0.17
CA ALA A 196 -4.00 -5.17 -1.05
C ALA A 196 -3.88 -6.70 -0.83
N ILE A 197 -2.66 -7.23 -0.73
CA ILE A 197 -2.42 -8.65 -0.38
C ILE A 197 -3.07 -8.98 0.97
N ALA A 198 -2.83 -8.17 1.99
CA ALA A 198 -3.29 -8.42 3.35
C ALA A 198 -4.83 -8.36 3.48
N LEU A 199 -5.46 -7.40 2.80
CA LEU A 199 -6.89 -7.13 2.90
C LEU A 199 -7.74 -7.88 1.85
N ALA A 200 -7.11 -8.49 0.83
CA ALA A 200 -7.82 -9.21 -0.23
C ALA A 200 -8.75 -10.31 0.31
N SER A 201 -8.38 -10.98 1.40
CA SER A 201 -9.21 -12.02 2.01
C SER A 201 -10.57 -11.48 2.46
N VAL A 202 -10.63 -10.26 2.99
CA VAL A 202 -11.88 -9.60 3.42
C VAL A 202 -12.78 -9.31 2.23
N LEU A 203 -12.20 -8.81 1.15
CA LEU A 203 -12.93 -8.57 -0.11
C LEU A 203 -13.50 -9.87 -0.68
N ILE A 204 -12.71 -10.96 -0.65
CA ILE A 204 -13.11 -12.26 -1.19
C ILE A 204 -14.27 -12.87 -0.37
N VAL A 205 -14.25 -12.74 0.95
CA VAL A 205 -15.38 -13.12 1.81
C VAL A 205 -16.63 -12.35 1.41
N SER A 206 -16.53 -11.03 1.26
CA SER A 206 -17.65 -10.17 0.84
C SER A 206 -18.20 -10.55 -0.54
N LEU A 207 -17.34 -10.99 -1.47
CA LEU A 207 -17.76 -11.49 -2.78
C LEU A 207 -18.50 -12.82 -2.66
N ASN A 208 -18.04 -13.73 -1.80
CA ASN A 208 -18.72 -15.00 -1.51
C ASN A 208 -20.12 -14.76 -0.95
N ASP A 209 -20.28 -13.86 0.02
CA ASP A 209 -21.56 -13.49 0.62
C ASP A 209 -22.54 -12.89 -0.39
N LYS A 210 -22.02 -12.27 -1.46
CA LYS A 210 -22.80 -11.77 -2.60
C LYS A 210 -23.09 -12.81 -3.68
N GLY A 211 -22.64 -14.08 -3.49
CA GLY A 211 -22.91 -15.18 -4.40
C GLY A 211 -21.88 -15.33 -5.55
N TYR A 212 -20.76 -14.62 -5.52
CA TYR A 212 -19.66 -14.81 -6.47
C TYR A 212 -18.78 -15.98 -6.01
N SER A 213 -19.23 -17.23 -6.25
CA SER A 213 -18.59 -18.43 -5.71
C SER A 213 -17.39 -18.93 -6.52
N THR A 214 -17.37 -18.70 -7.86
CA THR A 214 -16.28 -19.17 -8.70
C THR A 214 -15.11 -18.16 -8.77
N ILE A 215 -13.89 -18.67 -8.91
CA ILE A 215 -12.70 -17.83 -9.09
C ILE A 215 -12.86 -16.90 -10.32
N SER A 216 -13.44 -17.43 -11.42
CA SER A 216 -13.69 -16.64 -12.63
C SER A 216 -14.63 -15.47 -12.39
N ASP A 217 -15.73 -15.67 -11.63
CA ASP A 217 -16.68 -14.61 -11.33
C ASP A 217 -16.07 -13.56 -10.39
N LYS A 218 -15.31 -14.00 -9.38
CA LYS A 218 -14.56 -13.12 -8.49
C LYS A 218 -13.59 -12.25 -9.27
N LEU A 219 -12.75 -12.85 -10.14
CA LEU A 219 -11.79 -12.10 -10.96
C LEU A 219 -12.46 -11.11 -11.91
N LYS A 220 -13.59 -11.49 -12.54
CA LYS A 220 -14.36 -10.57 -13.41
C LYS A 220 -14.94 -9.41 -12.62
N MET A 221 -15.45 -9.65 -11.41
CA MET A 221 -16.00 -8.60 -10.55
C MET A 221 -14.89 -7.69 -10.04
N ILE A 222 -13.79 -8.23 -9.52
CA ILE A 222 -12.62 -7.48 -9.06
C ILE A 222 -12.03 -6.64 -10.21
N GLY A 223 -11.91 -7.20 -11.43
CA GLY A 223 -11.41 -6.47 -12.58
C GLY A 223 -12.28 -5.26 -12.93
N LYS A 224 -13.61 -5.42 -13.00
CA LYS A 224 -14.53 -4.31 -13.30
C LYS A 224 -14.55 -3.25 -12.18
N ALA A 225 -14.63 -3.69 -10.93
CA ALA A 225 -14.59 -2.83 -9.77
C ALA A 225 -13.23 -2.12 -9.63
N GLY A 226 -12.15 -2.84 -9.94
CA GLY A 226 -10.79 -2.33 -9.93
C GLY A 226 -10.53 -1.24 -10.98
N VAL A 227 -11.07 -1.39 -12.19
CA VAL A 227 -10.98 -0.32 -13.20
C VAL A 227 -11.64 0.96 -12.70
N LEU A 228 -12.80 0.85 -12.03
CA LEU A 228 -13.47 2.01 -11.43
C LEU A 228 -12.62 2.62 -10.31
N ALA A 229 -12.08 1.79 -9.42
CA ALA A 229 -11.24 2.25 -8.31
C ALA A 229 -9.95 2.91 -8.81
N CYS A 230 -9.21 2.23 -9.70
CA CYS A 230 -7.96 2.77 -10.27
C CYS A 230 -8.20 4.05 -11.09
N GLY A 231 -9.31 4.14 -11.81
CA GLY A 231 -9.70 5.36 -12.53
C GLY A 231 -9.95 6.54 -11.57
N GLY A 232 -10.66 6.30 -10.47
CA GLY A 232 -10.87 7.30 -9.43
C GLY A 232 -9.57 7.73 -8.75
N LEU A 233 -8.70 6.76 -8.41
CA LEU A 233 -7.38 7.03 -7.84
C LEU A 233 -6.50 7.83 -8.81
N ALA A 234 -6.47 7.45 -10.08
CA ALA A 234 -5.70 8.14 -11.11
C ALA A 234 -6.14 9.61 -11.27
N LEU A 235 -7.46 9.89 -11.21
CA LEU A 235 -7.96 11.27 -11.23
C LEU A 235 -7.46 12.08 -10.03
N VAL A 236 -7.49 11.50 -8.83
CA VAL A 236 -7.00 12.16 -7.62
C VAL A 236 -5.50 12.38 -7.69
N TYR A 237 -4.73 11.34 -8.03
CA TYR A 237 -3.26 11.42 -8.08
C TYR A 237 -2.77 12.37 -9.17
N GLY A 238 -3.38 12.32 -10.37
CA GLY A 238 -3.08 13.23 -11.44
C GLY A 238 -3.35 14.69 -11.07
N GLY A 239 -4.51 14.94 -10.42
CA GLY A 239 -4.84 16.26 -9.91
C GLY A 239 -3.86 16.75 -8.86
N LEU A 240 -3.52 15.93 -7.87
CA LEU A 240 -2.57 16.27 -6.81
C LEU A 240 -1.14 16.48 -7.36
N CYS A 241 -0.72 15.65 -8.31
CA CYS A 241 0.58 15.77 -8.95
C CYS A 241 0.66 17.07 -9.78
N PHE A 242 -0.40 17.40 -10.52
CA PHE A 242 -0.50 18.69 -11.22
C PHE A 242 -0.43 19.87 -10.26
N LEU A 243 -1.18 19.84 -9.15
CA LEU A 243 -1.11 20.90 -8.13
C LEU A 243 0.32 21.06 -7.57
N GLY A 244 1.02 19.95 -7.33
CA GLY A 244 2.41 19.98 -6.95
C GLY A 244 3.30 20.63 -8.02
N ALA A 245 3.08 20.29 -9.30
CA ALA A 245 3.82 20.90 -10.40
C ALA A 245 3.62 22.43 -10.46
N THR A 246 2.41 22.95 -10.22
CA THR A 246 2.12 24.40 -10.24
C THR A 246 2.81 25.20 -9.13
N VAL A 247 3.37 24.55 -8.14
CA VAL A 247 4.15 25.20 -7.06
C VAL A 247 5.64 24.86 -7.12
N SER A 248 6.09 24.22 -8.18
CA SER A 248 7.47 23.76 -8.33
C SER A 248 8.51 24.91 -8.37
N THR A 249 8.11 26.13 -8.72
CA THR A 249 8.97 27.32 -8.60
C THR A 249 9.15 27.82 -7.16
N MET A 250 8.25 27.39 -6.24
CA MET A 250 8.27 27.83 -4.84
C MET A 250 8.99 26.82 -3.93
N TYR A 251 9.10 25.56 -4.34
CA TYR A 251 9.64 24.47 -3.55
C TYR A 251 10.71 23.71 -4.33
N GLY A 252 11.72 23.19 -3.62
CA GLY A 252 12.76 22.33 -4.16
C GLY A 252 12.59 20.86 -3.77
N THR A 253 13.61 20.07 -4.06
CA THR A 253 13.69 18.64 -3.68
C THR A 253 13.77 18.41 -2.17
N ASP A 254 14.05 19.44 -1.39
CA ASP A 254 14.11 19.47 0.08
C ASP A 254 12.75 19.76 0.73
N ALA A 255 11.68 19.95 -0.06
CA ALA A 255 10.34 20.18 0.45
C ALA A 255 9.88 19.08 1.40
N VAL A 256 9.31 19.47 2.54
CA VAL A 256 8.73 18.50 3.50
C VAL A 256 7.46 17.90 2.90
N GLN A 257 7.54 16.66 2.47
CA GLN A 257 6.51 15.99 1.67
C GLN A 257 5.11 16.05 2.30
N SER A 258 5.00 15.87 3.61
CA SER A 258 3.73 15.93 4.36
C SER A 258 3.12 17.34 4.38
N GLN A 259 3.93 18.39 4.24
CA GLN A 259 3.45 19.78 4.30
C GLN A 259 3.01 20.34 2.94
N VAL A 260 3.44 19.72 1.84
CA VAL A 260 3.15 20.22 0.49
C VAL A 260 1.65 20.40 0.25
N ILE A 261 0.85 19.37 0.46
CA ILE A 261 -0.61 19.46 0.23
C ILE A 261 -1.30 20.37 1.23
N VAL A 262 -0.79 20.49 2.45
CA VAL A 262 -1.30 21.41 3.47
C VAL A 262 -1.11 22.85 3.01
N ASN A 263 0.11 23.21 2.56
CA ASN A 263 0.45 24.54 2.09
C ASN A 263 -0.33 24.90 0.80
N ILE A 264 -0.47 23.95 -0.13
CA ILE A 264 -1.30 24.14 -1.33
C ILE A 264 -2.77 24.41 -0.91
N THR A 265 -3.31 23.62 0.01
CA THR A 265 -4.69 23.78 0.47
C THR A 265 -4.88 25.10 1.19
N GLU A 266 -3.95 25.52 2.02
CA GLU A 266 -3.97 26.81 2.69
C GLU A 266 -3.90 27.97 1.69
N GLY A 267 -3.02 27.89 0.69
CA GLY A 267 -2.93 28.90 -0.37
C GLY A 267 -4.20 29.04 -1.21
N LEU A 268 -4.90 27.91 -1.51
CA LEU A 268 -6.10 27.91 -2.33
C LEU A 268 -7.38 28.29 -1.57
N LEU A 269 -7.51 27.86 -0.30
CA LEU A 269 -8.76 27.89 0.48
C LEU A 269 -8.61 28.56 1.85
N GLY A 270 -7.41 29.02 2.19
CA GLY A 270 -7.11 29.61 3.48
C GLY A 270 -7.27 28.65 4.65
N ASN A 271 -7.46 29.22 5.85
CA ASN A 271 -7.56 28.44 7.10
C ASN A 271 -8.72 27.45 7.14
N VAL A 272 -9.83 27.74 6.46
CA VAL A 272 -10.98 26.82 6.40
C VAL A 272 -10.62 25.55 5.64
N GLY A 273 -9.97 25.69 4.49
CA GLY A 273 -9.50 24.55 3.71
C GLY A 273 -8.52 23.68 4.49
N LYS A 274 -7.57 24.32 5.17
CA LYS A 274 -6.61 23.66 6.06
C LYS A 274 -7.32 22.86 7.17
N ALA A 275 -8.32 23.43 7.84
CA ALA A 275 -9.08 22.75 8.87
C ALA A 275 -9.86 21.54 8.33
N ILE A 276 -10.50 21.68 7.17
CA ILE A 276 -11.21 20.57 6.51
C ILE A 276 -10.23 19.46 6.15
N LEU A 277 -9.09 19.78 5.54
CA LEU A 277 -8.06 18.80 5.19
C LEU A 277 -7.55 18.07 6.45
N ALA A 278 -7.30 18.81 7.54
CA ALA A 278 -6.83 18.26 8.79
C ALA A 278 -7.79 17.20 9.37
N VAL A 279 -9.09 17.50 9.40
CA VAL A 279 -10.11 16.55 9.89
C VAL A 279 -10.17 15.31 8.99
N VAL A 280 -10.24 15.51 7.68
CA VAL A 280 -10.38 14.43 6.70
C VAL A 280 -9.15 13.50 6.74
N VAL A 281 -7.94 14.06 6.74
CA VAL A 281 -6.69 13.29 6.84
C VAL A 281 -6.61 12.51 8.15
N SER A 282 -6.96 13.15 9.27
CA SER A 282 -6.92 12.51 10.60
C SER A 282 -7.83 11.28 10.66
N LEU A 283 -9.04 11.40 10.14
CA LEU A 283 -9.99 10.29 10.11
C LEU A 283 -9.57 9.20 9.12
N ALA A 284 -9.05 9.56 7.94
CA ALA A 284 -8.52 8.61 6.97
C ALA A 284 -7.33 7.83 7.53
N CYS A 285 -6.41 8.51 8.21
CA CYS A 285 -5.28 7.87 8.88
C CYS A 285 -5.72 6.93 10.01
N LEU A 286 -6.74 7.32 10.79
CA LEU A 286 -7.25 6.49 11.87
C LEU A 286 -7.89 5.21 11.34
N THR A 287 -8.74 5.29 10.31
CA THR A 287 -9.36 4.10 9.70
C THR A 287 -8.33 3.18 9.06
N THR A 288 -7.32 3.72 8.38
CA THR A 288 -6.19 2.95 7.84
C THR A 288 -5.41 2.27 8.94
N SER A 289 -5.10 2.98 10.05
CA SER A 289 -4.41 2.41 11.22
C SER A 289 -5.17 1.21 11.79
N ILE A 290 -6.48 1.34 11.98
CA ILE A 290 -7.34 0.26 12.49
C ILE A 290 -7.31 -0.95 11.55
N GLY A 291 -7.51 -0.74 10.26
CA GLY A 291 -7.52 -1.80 9.25
C GLY A 291 -6.20 -2.57 9.17
N LEU A 292 -5.08 -1.86 9.08
CA LEU A 292 -3.75 -2.47 8.99
C LEU A 292 -3.32 -3.15 10.31
N THR A 293 -3.66 -2.57 11.45
CA THR A 293 -3.40 -3.17 12.77
C THR A 293 -4.19 -4.47 12.93
N SER A 294 -5.46 -4.48 12.51
CA SER A 294 -6.29 -5.68 12.50
C SER A 294 -5.72 -6.77 11.57
N ALA A 295 -5.35 -6.41 10.35
CA ALA A 295 -4.75 -7.34 9.39
C ALA A 295 -3.44 -7.96 9.92
N THR A 296 -2.57 -7.12 10.50
CA THR A 296 -1.31 -7.55 11.12
C THR A 296 -1.57 -8.50 12.29
N GLY A 297 -2.53 -8.18 13.17
CA GLY A 297 -2.93 -9.00 14.30
C GLY A 297 -3.44 -10.38 13.86
N GLN A 298 -4.30 -10.42 12.85
CA GLN A 298 -4.83 -11.66 12.30
C GLN A 298 -3.75 -12.52 11.62
N TYR A 299 -2.85 -11.89 10.84
CA TYR A 299 -1.79 -12.60 10.14
C TYR A 299 -0.85 -13.32 11.12
N PHE A 300 -0.28 -12.60 12.09
CA PHE A 300 0.66 -13.19 13.05
C PHE A 300 -0.02 -14.14 14.04
N SER A 301 -1.28 -13.93 14.43
CA SER A 301 -2.03 -14.87 15.23
C SER A 301 -2.22 -16.22 14.49
N ARG A 302 -2.58 -16.18 13.21
CA ARG A 302 -2.68 -17.39 12.36
C ARG A 302 -1.32 -18.05 12.14
N LEU A 303 -0.28 -17.26 11.82
CA LEU A 303 1.08 -17.77 11.59
C LEU A 303 1.63 -18.50 12.82
N THR A 304 1.36 -18.00 14.02
CA THR A 304 1.79 -18.60 15.28
C THR A 304 0.83 -19.69 15.79
N LYS A 305 -0.20 -20.04 15.01
CA LYS A 305 -1.25 -21.00 15.38
C LYS A 305 -1.90 -20.68 16.73
N GLY A 306 -2.14 -19.39 16.98
CA GLY A 306 -2.78 -18.89 18.21
C GLY A 306 -1.87 -18.83 19.44
N LYS A 307 -0.57 -19.16 19.34
CA LYS A 307 0.37 -19.01 20.47
C LYS A 307 0.50 -17.55 20.92
N LEU A 308 0.48 -16.63 19.97
CA LEU A 308 0.33 -15.20 20.23
C LEU A 308 -1.12 -14.81 19.97
N SER A 309 -1.83 -14.34 21.02
CA SER A 309 -3.20 -13.91 20.86
C SER A 309 -3.29 -12.62 20.04
N TYR A 310 -4.40 -12.45 19.33
CA TYR A 310 -4.68 -11.28 18.51
C TYR A 310 -4.50 -9.96 19.31
N GLU A 311 -5.04 -9.91 20.51
CA GLU A 311 -5.00 -8.71 21.37
C GLU A 311 -3.57 -8.33 21.77
N LYS A 312 -2.71 -9.34 22.07
CA LYS A 312 -1.30 -9.09 22.43
C LYS A 312 -0.51 -8.53 21.25
N ILE A 313 -0.78 -9.05 20.03
CA ILE A 313 -0.14 -8.56 18.81
C ILE A 313 -0.60 -7.13 18.52
N VAL A 314 -1.91 -6.86 18.58
CA VAL A 314 -2.48 -5.52 18.35
C VAL A 314 -1.91 -4.51 19.36
N LEU A 315 -1.78 -4.89 20.63
CA LEU A 315 -1.16 -4.04 21.65
C LEU A 315 0.30 -3.75 21.33
N ALA A 316 1.09 -4.79 21.03
CA ALA A 316 2.50 -4.63 20.70
C ALA A 316 2.72 -3.74 19.46
N VAL A 317 1.91 -3.95 18.41
CA VAL A 317 1.91 -3.11 17.21
C VAL A 317 1.58 -1.67 17.53
N SER A 318 0.53 -1.41 18.32
CA SER A 318 0.10 -0.05 18.68
C SER A 318 1.16 0.69 19.49
N VAL A 319 1.75 0.03 20.50
CA VAL A 319 2.82 0.63 21.34
C VAL A 319 4.06 0.94 20.51
N PHE A 320 4.52 -0.03 19.70
CA PHE A 320 5.68 0.16 18.82
C PHE A 320 5.45 1.29 17.81
N SER A 321 4.26 1.32 17.20
CA SER A 321 3.89 2.35 16.22
C SER A 321 3.80 3.74 16.84
N ALA A 322 3.38 3.88 18.10
CA ALA A 322 3.36 5.16 18.80
C ALA A 322 4.77 5.75 18.95
N VAL A 323 5.75 4.90 19.28
CA VAL A 323 7.15 5.31 19.39
C VAL A 323 7.72 5.69 18.02
N VAL A 324 7.54 4.83 17.00
CA VAL A 324 8.08 5.08 15.65
C VAL A 324 7.44 6.32 15.00
N ALA A 325 6.13 6.53 15.20
CA ALA A 325 5.43 7.70 14.68
C ALA A 325 6.00 9.02 15.23
N SER A 326 6.53 9.03 16.45
CA SER A 326 7.11 10.23 17.05
C SER A 326 8.39 10.73 16.35
N PHE A 327 9.02 9.90 15.51
CA PHE A 327 10.17 10.32 14.69
C PHE A 327 9.78 11.15 13.46
N GLY A 328 8.50 11.28 13.17
CA GLY A 328 7.95 12.06 12.05
C GLY A 328 7.93 11.33 10.71
N VAL A 329 7.10 11.84 9.78
CA VAL A 329 6.87 11.23 8.45
C VAL A 329 8.15 11.15 7.65
N GLY A 330 8.97 12.21 7.62
CA GLY A 330 10.21 12.24 6.85
C GLY A 330 11.22 11.17 7.25
N THR A 331 11.37 10.90 8.56
CA THR A 331 12.24 9.83 9.06
C THR A 331 11.70 8.44 8.67
N ILE A 332 10.39 8.23 8.80
CA ILE A 332 9.75 6.97 8.41
C ILE A 332 9.96 6.71 6.91
N ILE A 333 9.79 7.71 6.05
CA ILE A 333 10.00 7.58 4.61
C ILE A 333 11.46 7.23 4.29
N LYS A 334 12.43 7.88 4.93
CA LYS A 334 13.87 7.58 4.73
C LYS A 334 14.22 6.14 5.08
N ILE A 335 13.65 5.60 6.15
CA ILE A 335 13.85 4.20 6.56
C ILE A 335 13.07 3.26 5.62
N ALA A 336 11.88 3.65 5.20
CA ALA A 336 11.02 2.84 4.34
C ALA A 336 11.63 2.62 2.96
N SER A 337 12.23 3.64 2.34
CA SER A 337 12.69 3.60 0.96
C SER A 337 13.61 2.41 0.64
N PRO A 338 14.72 2.16 1.34
CA PRO A 338 15.57 1.01 1.07
C PRO A 338 14.89 -0.32 1.37
N ILE A 339 14.07 -0.41 2.42
CA ILE A 339 13.36 -1.63 2.78
C ILE A 339 12.37 -2.01 1.66
N LEU A 340 11.57 -1.06 1.21
CA LEU A 340 10.60 -1.28 0.14
C LEU A 340 11.27 -1.62 -1.18
N SER A 341 12.40 -1.01 -1.50
CA SER A 341 13.20 -1.34 -2.69
C SER A 341 13.71 -2.80 -2.70
N ILE A 342 13.89 -3.40 -1.52
CA ILE A 342 14.26 -4.82 -1.39
C ILE A 342 13.02 -5.73 -1.45
N VAL A 343 11.93 -5.37 -0.79
CA VAL A 343 10.78 -6.25 -0.56
C VAL A 343 9.80 -6.24 -1.75
N TYR A 344 9.63 -5.10 -2.45
CA TYR A 344 8.70 -5.01 -3.58
C TYR A 344 9.02 -5.94 -4.75
N PRO A 345 10.26 -6.03 -5.28
CA PRO A 345 10.53 -6.86 -6.44
C PRO A 345 10.18 -8.34 -6.25
N PRO A 346 10.56 -9.05 -5.16
CA PRO A 346 10.14 -10.43 -4.95
C PRO A 346 8.63 -10.59 -4.78
N SER A 347 7.95 -9.63 -4.14
CA SER A 347 6.50 -9.67 -3.99
C SER A 347 5.80 -9.46 -5.33
N ILE A 348 6.27 -8.52 -6.18
CA ILE A 348 5.77 -8.33 -7.55
C ILE A 348 5.95 -9.62 -8.38
N VAL A 349 7.11 -10.26 -8.28
CA VAL A 349 7.37 -11.54 -8.99
C VAL A 349 6.34 -12.59 -8.57
N LEU A 350 6.04 -12.72 -7.28
CA LEU A 350 5.04 -13.67 -6.79
C LEU A 350 3.63 -13.31 -7.26
N ILE A 351 3.26 -12.03 -7.25
CA ILE A 351 1.97 -11.54 -7.78
C ILE A 351 1.84 -11.90 -9.26
N ILE A 352 2.86 -11.63 -10.08
CA ILE A 352 2.83 -11.93 -11.52
C ILE A 352 2.76 -13.44 -11.75
N LEU A 353 3.60 -14.22 -11.10
CA LEU A 353 3.63 -15.67 -11.24
C LEU A 353 2.32 -16.34 -10.78
N ALA A 354 1.56 -15.72 -9.87
CA ALA A 354 0.25 -16.20 -9.46
C ALA A 354 -0.75 -16.29 -10.63
N PHE A 355 -0.65 -15.40 -11.62
CA PHE A 355 -1.50 -15.46 -12.83
C PHE A 355 -1.18 -16.65 -13.72
N PHE A 356 0.05 -17.16 -13.66
CA PHE A 356 0.52 -18.31 -14.44
C PHE A 356 0.55 -19.62 -13.65
N ASN A 357 -0.05 -19.64 -12.45
CA ASN A 357 0.00 -20.78 -11.53
C ASN A 357 -0.43 -22.12 -12.16
N GLU A 358 -1.43 -22.11 -13.05
CA GLU A 358 -1.93 -23.30 -13.73
C GLU A 358 -0.99 -23.77 -14.87
N LYS A 359 -0.26 -22.83 -15.48
CA LYS A 359 0.64 -23.11 -16.61
C LYS A 359 2.04 -23.52 -16.15
N ILE A 360 2.56 -22.87 -15.11
CA ILE A 360 3.89 -23.13 -14.57
C ILE A 360 3.77 -24.16 -13.44
N LYS A 361 4.05 -25.42 -13.75
CA LYS A 361 3.99 -26.53 -12.77
C LYS A 361 5.27 -26.69 -11.95
N ASN A 362 6.41 -26.26 -12.49
CA ASN A 362 7.70 -26.41 -11.83
C ASN A 362 7.96 -25.32 -10.80
N ASP A 363 8.03 -25.67 -9.52
CA ASP A 363 8.27 -24.73 -8.42
C ASP A 363 9.68 -24.12 -8.44
N ASN A 364 10.64 -24.72 -9.17
CA ASN A 364 11.98 -24.13 -9.30
C ASN A 364 11.97 -22.84 -10.14
N VAL A 365 10.95 -22.62 -11.00
CA VAL A 365 10.71 -21.34 -11.68
C VAL A 365 10.44 -20.26 -10.65
N TYR A 366 9.56 -20.52 -9.69
CA TYR A 366 9.22 -19.56 -8.63
C TYR A 366 10.44 -19.28 -7.73
N LYS A 367 11.16 -20.34 -7.32
CA LYS A 367 12.36 -20.20 -6.50
C LYS A 367 13.42 -19.37 -7.21
N GLY A 368 13.77 -19.74 -8.45
CA GLY A 368 14.80 -19.03 -9.23
C GLY A 368 14.44 -17.55 -9.42
N ALA A 369 13.22 -17.27 -9.83
CA ALA A 369 12.75 -15.90 -10.04
C ALA A 369 12.78 -15.06 -8.75
N VAL A 370 12.26 -15.59 -7.64
CA VAL A 370 12.20 -14.87 -6.37
C VAL A 370 13.57 -14.69 -5.72
N TYR A 371 14.44 -15.71 -5.73
CA TYR A 371 15.79 -15.55 -5.21
C TYR A 371 16.60 -14.53 -6.01
N MET A 372 16.45 -14.54 -7.36
CA MET A 372 17.16 -13.58 -8.21
C MET A 372 16.63 -12.15 -8.00
N SER A 373 15.32 -11.95 -7.86
CA SER A 373 14.76 -10.63 -7.58
C SER A 373 15.26 -10.07 -6.26
N LEU A 374 15.30 -10.91 -5.21
CA LEU A 374 15.80 -10.52 -3.90
C LEU A 374 17.29 -10.17 -3.95
N LEU A 375 18.11 -10.99 -4.64
CA LEU A 375 19.54 -10.74 -4.81
C LEU A 375 19.81 -9.41 -5.50
N VAL A 376 19.16 -9.17 -6.67
CA VAL A 376 19.37 -7.93 -7.42
C VAL A 376 18.89 -6.72 -6.63
N SER A 377 17.77 -6.83 -5.94
CA SER A 377 17.24 -5.73 -5.11
C SER A 377 18.16 -5.36 -3.96
N ILE A 378 18.71 -6.35 -3.25
CA ILE A 378 19.69 -6.12 -2.18
C ILE A 378 20.94 -5.44 -2.74
N LEU A 379 21.49 -5.94 -3.86
CA LEU A 379 22.66 -5.35 -4.50
C LEU A 379 22.40 -3.93 -5.00
N THR A 380 21.17 -3.64 -5.51
CA THR A 380 20.77 -2.29 -5.92
C THR A 380 20.76 -1.33 -4.73
N VAL A 381 20.20 -1.75 -3.60
CA VAL A 381 20.20 -0.92 -2.38
C VAL A 381 21.63 -0.73 -1.85
N ILE A 382 22.46 -1.75 -1.83
CA ILE A 382 23.89 -1.62 -1.44
C ILE A 382 24.61 -0.61 -2.36
N SER A 383 24.34 -0.67 -3.66
CA SER A 383 24.92 0.29 -4.64
C SER A 383 24.46 1.72 -4.37
N SER A 384 23.22 1.94 -3.95
CA SER A 384 22.69 3.27 -3.63
C SER A 384 23.35 3.92 -2.40
N TYR A 385 23.96 3.11 -1.52
CA TYR A 385 24.74 3.58 -0.37
C TYR A 385 26.25 3.81 -0.68
N GLY A 386 26.61 3.85 -1.97
CA GLY A 386 27.97 4.19 -2.41
C GLY A 386 28.93 3.02 -2.52
N VAL A 387 28.48 1.79 -2.30
CA VAL A 387 29.31 0.60 -2.57
C VAL A 387 29.26 0.31 -4.07
N ALA A 388 30.43 0.31 -4.71
CA ALA A 388 30.50 0.07 -6.15
C ALA A 388 30.06 -1.39 -6.48
N VAL A 389 28.90 -1.53 -7.10
CA VAL A 389 28.39 -2.79 -7.66
C VAL A 389 28.15 -2.61 -9.17
N PRO A 390 29.22 -2.63 -10.02
CA PRO A 390 29.11 -2.29 -11.44
C PRO A 390 28.07 -3.11 -12.21
N VAL A 391 27.91 -4.38 -11.82
CA VAL A 391 26.97 -5.30 -12.45
C VAL A 391 25.53 -4.78 -12.39
N VAL A 392 25.09 -4.21 -11.26
CA VAL A 392 23.72 -3.74 -11.08
C VAL A 392 23.43 -2.53 -11.94
N ASN A 393 24.39 -1.62 -12.06
CA ASN A 393 24.25 -0.39 -12.83
C ASN A 393 24.22 -0.65 -14.34
N SER A 394 24.80 -1.76 -14.81
CA SER A 394 24.82 -2.17 -16.23
C SER A 394 23.63 -3.05 -16.62
N LEU A 395 22.78 -3.45 -15.67
CA LEU A 395 21.61 -4.26 -15.96
C LEU A 395 20.60 -3.50 -16.84
N PRO A 396 19.96 -4.20 -17.79
CA PRO A 396 18.87 -3.62 -18.58
C PRO A 396 17.76 -3.04 -17.69
N LEU A 397 17.10 -2.00 -18.16
CA LEU A 397 16.00 -1.31 -17.48
C LEU A 397 16.37 -0.62 -16.15
N ASN A 398 17.66 -0.46 -15.85
CA ASN A 398 18.10 0.23 -14.63
C ASN A 398 17.59 1.68 -14.56
N SER A 399 17.62 2.40 -15.68
CA SER A 399 17.10 3.78 -15.76
C SER A 399 15.59 3.89 -15.48
N LEU A 400 14.85 2.79 -15.60
CA LEU A 400 13.42 2.71 -15.32
C LEU A 400 13.11 2.16 -13.91
N GLY A 401 14.14 1.81 -13.12
CA GLY A 401 13.96 1.18 -11.81
C GLY A 401 13.60 -0.31 -11.85
N PHE A 402 13.74 -0.97 -13.02
CA PHE A 402 13.40 -2.38 -13.24
C PHE A 402 14.61 -3.25 -13.58
N ASN A 403 15.78 -2.95 -13.08
CA ASN A 403 17.01 -3.70 -13.31
C ASN A 403 16.93 -5.18 -12.91
N TRP A 404 16.03 -5.53 -12.00
CA TRP A 404 15.79 -6.90 -11.55
C TRP A 404 14.99 -7.75 -12.55
N VAL A 405 14.24 -7.17 -13.48
CA VAL A 405 13.28 -7.87 -14.35
C VAL A 405 13.97 -8.88 -15.26
N VAL A 406 15.00 -8.46 -16.00
CA VAL A 406 15.71 -9.35 -16.95
C VAL A 406 16.40 -10.50 -16.23
N PRO A 407 17.19 -10.29 -15.14
CA PRO A 407 17.75 -11.37 -14.36
C PRO A 407 16.70 -12.35 -13.81
N VAL A 408 15.54 -11.86 -13.37
CA VAL A 408 14.42 -12.68 -12.87
C VAL A 408 13.86 -13.59 -13.95
N ILE A 409 13.65 -13.08 -15.16
CA ILE A 409 13.15 -13.87 -16.30
C ILE A 409 14.15 -14.97 -16.63
N ILE A 410 15.45 -14.65 -16.72
CA ILE A 410 16.50 -15.62 -16.99
C ILE A 410 16.54 -16.71 -15.92
N ALA A 411 16.53 -16.33 -14.63
CA ALA A 411 16.54 -17.27 -13.54
C ALA A 411 15.29 -18.16 -13.50
N GLY A 412 14.13 -17.60 -13.84
CA GLY A 412 12.88 -18.35 -13.99
C GLY A 412 12.96 -19.40 -15.12
N ILE A 413 13.50 -19.02 -16.27
CA ILE A 413 13.72 -19.93 -17.41
C ILE A 413 14.70 -21.05 -17.01
N ILE A 414 15.84 -20.72 -16.39
CA ILE A 414 16.79 -21.72 -15.90
C ILE A 414 16.13 -22.66 -14.90
N GLY A 415 15.32 -22.11 -13.98
CA GLY A 415 14.56 -22.89 -13.00
C GLY A 415 13.61 -23.90 -13.65
N ASN A 416 13.09 -23.63 -14.85
CA ASN A 416 12.21 -24.54 -15.57
C ASN A 416 12.94 -25.81 -16.07
N PHE A 417 14.24 -25.72 -16.34
CA PHE A 417 15.07 -26.86 -16.75
C PHE A 417 15.57 -27.71 -15.57
N ILE A 418 15.46 -27.20 -14.35
CA ILE A 418 15.85 -27.96 -13.15
C ILE A 418 14.67 -28.84 -12.74
N PRO A 419 14.84 -30.20 -12.65
CA PRO A 419 13.76 -31.07 -12.23
C PRO A 419 13.23 -30.69 -10.84
N SER A 420 11.95 -30.40 -10.72
CA SER A 420 11.29 -30.26 -9.43
C SER A 420 11.17 -31.66 -8.82
N LYS A 421 11.65 -31.86 -7.59
CA LYS A 421 11.17 -32.99 -6.79
C LYS A 421 9.69 -32.75 -6.57
N SER A 422 8.85 -33.47 -7.32
CA SER A 422 7.41 -33.48 -7.09
C SER A 422 7.22 -33.75 -5.59
N GLN A 423 6.70 -32.77 -4.88
CA GLN A 423 6.10 -33.08 -3.59
C GLN A 423 4.87 -33.94 -3.94
N SER A 424 5.06 -35.28 -3.82
CA SER A 424 3.93 -36.20 -3.82
C SER A 424 2.91 -35.60 -2.86
N ASN A 425 1.73 -35.32 -3.39
CA ASN A 425 0.55 -34.97 -2.60
C ASN A 425 0.31 -36.07 -1.55
N THR A 426 0.97 -35.98 -0.43
CA THR A 426 0.39 -36.46 0.81
C THR A 426 -0.72 -35.47 1.12
N LEU A 427 -1.89 -35.78 0.59
CA LEU A 427 -3.17 -35.32 1.09
C LEU A 427 -3.27 -35.76 2.55
N GLY A 428 -2.54 -35.07 3.42
CA GLY A 428 -2.80 -35.05 4.83
C GLY A 428 -4.10 -34.27 4.98
N THR A 429 -5.10 -34.97 5.42
CA THR A 429 -6.46 -34.56 5.77
C THR A 429 -6.51 -33.11 6.19
N CYS A 430 -7.00 -32.28 5.31
CA CYS A 430 -7.11 -30.84 5.49
C CYS A 430 -8.24 -30.60 6.49
N LEU A 431 -7.92 -29.97 7.57
CA LEU A 431 -8.89 -29.30 8.41
C LEU A 431 -9.64 -28.27 7.54
N LEU A 432 -10.84 -28.61 7.16
CA LEU A 432 -11.86 -27.67 6.72
C LEU A 432 -12.14 -26.74 7.90
N TYR A 433 -11.44 -25.63 7.97
CA TYR A 433 -11.83 -24.53 8.83
C TYR A 433 -12.94 -23.76 8.10
N THR A 434 -14.16 -24.15 8.36
CA THR A 434 -15.30 -23.24 8.27
C THR A 434 -15.06 -22.13 9.28
N SER A 435 -15.08 -20.88 8.82
CA SER A 435 -15.10 -19.73 9.71
C SER A 435 -16.26 -19.89 10.70
N PRO A 436 -16.05 -19.65 12.02
CA PRO A 436 -17.17 -19.65 12.95
C PRO A 436 -18.18 -18.58 12.48
N SER A 437 -19.43 -19.01 12.32
CA SER A 437 -20.55 -18.12 12.06
C SER A 437 -20.66 -17.13 13.24
N PRO A 438 -21.06 -15.87 13.01
CA PRO A 438 -21.34 -14.93 14.09
C PRO A 438 -22.37 -15.43 15.13
N ARG A 439 -23.08 -16.53 14.84
CA ARG A 439 -24.03 -17.16 15.76
C ARG A 439 -23.38 -18.03 16.83
N ASP A 440 -22.13 -18.46 16.65
CA ASP A 440 -21.47 -19.36 17.62
C ASP A 440 -20.85 -18.64 18.82
N LEU A 441 -20.88 -17.31 18.82
CA LEU A 441 -20.39 -16.47 19.94
C LEU A 441 -21.48 -16.08 20.95
N SER A 442 -22.72 -16.56 20.80
CA SER A 442 -23.83 -16.18 21.69
C SER A 442 -24.14 -17.19 22.81
N THR A 443 -23.42 -18.30 22.90
CA THR A 443 -23.66 -19.33 23.94
C THR A 443 -22.38 -19.72 24.67
N SER A 444 -21.81 -18.79 25.45
CA SER A 444 -21.10 -19.14 26.69
C SER A 444 -21.15 -17.93 27.61
N ARG A 445 -21.96 -18.08 28.64
CA ARG A 445 -21.98 -17.21 29.83
C ARG A 445 -20.66 -17.32 30.57
#